data_7f97944ba2e5b3f1c3f2b20552afa5cf
#
_entry.id   7f97944ba2e5b3f1c3f2b20552afa5cf
#
_cell.length_a   1.000
_cell.length_b   1.000
_cell.length_c   1.000
_cell.angle_alpha   90.00
_cell.angle_beta   90.00
_cell.angle_gamma   90.00
#
_symmetry.space_group_name_H-M   'P 1'
#
loop_
_entity.id
_entity.type
_entity.pdbx_description
1 polymer ?
#
loop_
_entity_poly.entity_id
_entity_poly.type
_entity_poly.pdbx_seq_one_letter_code
_entity_poly.pdbx_strand_id
1 'polypeptide(L)'
;MTDDSRSIELEVEVPGTPEEIWAAVATGPGIGSWFVPSTVEEREGGELVQQFGPGDSMTVRGRVRIWDPPHRVVFDGGDEGVGMAFEWLVEARHGGTCVVRLVHSGFGSGEEWNDQFDGLDAGWRMFLHNLGLHRRYFPGQVGVAVQPLGMAAVGLDEAWGTLTGALGIPAAPSEGDQVAAGPDAPTALAGTVERAVPRKLTLRIHEPGPGTAVVAVEGTDGQAAISVWFWLYGADASDRAPALLEGWQRWLADLFPVPD
;
A
#
# COMPACT_ATOMS: atom_id res chain seq x y z
N MET A 1 -0.87 25.29 -26.62
CA MET A 1 0.01 24.94 -25.50
C MET A 1 -0.25 23.46 -25.28
N THR A 2 0.66 22.58 -25.68
CA THR A 2 0.59 21.15 -25.38
C THR A 2 0.78 21.03 -23.86
N ASP A 3 -0.25 20.52 -23.21
CA ASP A 3 -0.17 20.15 -21.78
C ASP A 3 0.83 18.98 -21.70
N ASP A 4 2.03 19.29 -21.25
CA ASP A 4 3.15 18.34 -21.15
C ASP A 4 3.11 17.65 -19.78
N SER A 5 1.89 17.25 -19.34
CA SER A 5 1.66 16.56 -18.10
C SER A 5 2.07 15.07 -18.23
N ARG A 6 2.81 14.57 -17.22
CA ARG A 6 3.15 13.14 -17.13
C ARG A 6 2.06 12.37 -16.40
N SER A 7 1.93 11.09 -16.73
CA SER A 7 1.07 10.14 -16.03
C SER A 7 1.81 8.85 -15.72
N ILE A 8 1.45 8.22 -14.60
CA ILE A 8 1.84 6.84 -14.29
C ILE A 8 0.72 5.96 -14.81
N GLU A 9 1.06 5.03 -15.69
CA GLU A 9 0.13 4.04 -16.24
C GLU A 9 0.62 2.64 -15.90
N LEU A 10 -0.15 1.91 -15.11
CA LEU A 10 0.18 0.57 -14.67
C LEU A 10 -1.00 -0.36 -14.85
N GLU A 11 -0.71 -1.64 -15.11
CA GLU A 11 -1.74 -2.68 -15.24
C GLU A 11 -1.38 -3.89 -14.39
N VAL A 12 -2.41 -4.55 -13.87
CA VAL A 12 -2.31 -5.86 -13.24
C VAL A 12 -3.48 -6.74 -13.67
N GLU A 13 -3.21 -7.99 -13.99
CA GLU A 13 -4.24 -8.99 -14.20
C GLU A 13 -4.52 -9.73 -12.89
N VAL A 14 -5.79 -9.78 -12.50
CA VAL A 14 -6.24 -10.35 -11.24
C VAL A 14 -7.43 -11.28 -11.43
N PRO A 15 -7.57 -12.36 -10.65
CA PRO A 15 -8.73 -13.23 -10.72
C PRO A 15 -9.99 -12.57 -10.16
N GLY A 16 -11.11 -12.77 -10.84
CA GLY A 16 -12.43 -12.30 -10.42
C GLY A 16 -13.28 -11.75 -11.56
N THR A 17 -14.55 -11.48 -11.25
CA THR A 17 -15.49 -10.80 -12.16
C THR A 17 -15.28 -9.28 -12.09
N PRO A 18 -15.76 -8.52 -13.10
CA PRO A 18 -15.69 -7.05 -13.06
C PRO A 18 -16.32 -6.47 -11.79
N GLU A 19 -17.43 -7.02 -11.31
CA GLU A 19 -18.13 -6.55 -10.11
C GLU A 19 -17.30 -6.79 -8.83
N GLU A 20 -16.63 -7.94 -8.73
CA GLU A 20 -15.74 -8.23 -7.61
C GLU A 20 -14.50 -7.34 -7.61
N ILE A 21 -13.94 -7.06 -8.77
CA ILE A 21 -12.79 -6.17 -8.92
C ILE A 21 -13.21 -4.72 -8.66
N TRP A 22 -14.38 -4.30 -9.18
CA TRP A 22 -14.97 -3.02 -8.87
C TRP A 22 -15.09 -2.80 -7.36
N ALA A 23 -15.67 -3.77 -6.65
CA ALA A 23 -15.76 -3.70 -5.19
C ALA A 23 -14.40 -3.50 -4.53
N ALA A 24 -13.33 -4.11 -5.04
CA ALA A 24 -11.98 -3.96 -4.50
C ALA A 24 -11.35 -2.60 -4.78
N VAL A 25 -11.61 -1.95 -5.93
CA VAL A 25 -10.90 -0.72 -6.33
C VAL A 25 -11.73 0.56 -6.19
N ALA A 26 -13.06 0.46 -6.00
CA ALA A 26 -13.96 1.60 -5.97
C ALA A 26 -14.62 1.85 -4.61
N THR A 27 -14.75 0.83 -3.75
CA THR A 27 -15.39 0.98 -2.43
C THR A 27 -14.38 1.20 -1.32
N GLY A 28 -14.76 1.92 -0.25
CA GLY A 28 -13.88 2.16 0.89
C GLY A 28 -13.32 0.88 1.51
N PRO A 29 -14.16 -0.10 1.91
CA PRO A 29 -13.69 -1.37 2.45
C PRO A 29 -12.82 -2.19 1.46
N GLY A 30 -13.15 -2.13 0.18
CA GLY A 30 -12.37 -2.80 -0.87
C GLY A 30 -10.97 -2.21 -0.99
N ILE A 31 -10.85 -0.90 -1.14
CA ILE A 31 -9.58 -0.18 -1.22
C ILE A 31 -8.74 -0.45 0.04
N GLY A 32 -9.34 -0.36 1.23
CA GLY A 32 -8.67 -0.62 2.50
C GLY A 32 -8.12 -2.04 2.65
N SER A 33 -8.62 -2.98 1.86
CA SER A 33 -8.19 -4.38 1.91
C SER A 33 -6.82 -4.64 1.27
N TRP A 34 -6.29 -3.73 0.47
CA TRP A 34 -5.01 -3.92 -0.22
C TRP A 34 -4.18 -2.64 -0.36
N PHE A 35 -4.78 -1.49 -0.11
CA PHE A 35 -4.14 -0.19 -0.16
C PHE A 35 -4.13 0.45 1.24
N VAL A 36 -4.74 1.62 1.43
CA VAL A 36 -4.81 2.31 2.71
C VAL A 36 -6.25 2.35 3.22
N PRO A 37 -6.48 2.46 4.53
CA PRO A 37 -7.82 2.66 5.06
C PRO A 37 -8.52 3.80 4.33
N SER A 38 -9.70 3.50 3.78
CA SER A 38 -10.42 4.44 2.92
C SER A 38 -11.91 4.46 3.23
N THR A 39 -12.52 5.63 3.06
CA THR A 39 -13.98 5.77 2.96
C THR A 39 -14.32 6.42 1.63
N VAL A 40 -15.35 5.93 0.97
CA VAL A 40 -15.81 6.42 -0.32
C VAL A 40 -17.33 6.62 -0.25
N GLU A 41 -17.82 7.80 -0.56
CA GLU A 41 -19.22 7.97 -0.91
C GLU A 41 -19.42 7.51 -2.36
N GLU A 42 -20.04 6.33 -2.52
CA GLU A 42 -20.15 5.57 -3.77
C GLU A 42 -21.09 6.23 -4.80
N ARG A 43 -20.74 7.43 -5.26
CA ARG A 43 -21.46 8.22 -6.26
C ARG A 43 -20.58 9.32 -6.83
N GLU A 44 -20.91 9.80 -8.01
CA GLU A 44 -20.27 11.01 -8.57
C GLU A 44 -20.46 12.22 -7.64
N GLY A 45 -19.41 12.99 -7.44
CA GLY A 45 -19.33 14.10 -6.49
C GLY A 45 -19.17 13.69 -5.01
N GLY A 46 -19.14 12.38 -4.71
CA GLY A 46 -18.96 11.85 -3.37
C GLY A 46 -17.55 12.12 -2.81
N GLU A 47 -17.42 12.13 -1.48
CA GLU A 47 -16.14 12.29 -0.81
C GLU A 47 -15.31 11.00 -0.85
N LEU A 48 -14.00 11.14 -1.02
CA LEU A 48 -12.99 10.12 -0.76
C LEU A 48 -12.14 10.59 0.42
N VAL A 49 -11.91 9.71 1.41
CA VAL A 49 -10.94 9.95 2.50
C VAL A 49 -10.01 8.75 2.58
N GLN A 50 -8.71 9.00 2.56
CA GLN A 50 -7.65 7.98 2.63
C GLN A 50 -6.67 8.31 3.75
N GLN A 51 -6.29 7.29 4.53
CA GLN A 51 -5.42 7.42 5.69
C GLN A 51 -4.08 6.76 5.41
N PHE A 52 -3.01 7.53 5.25
CA PHE A 52 -1.66 7.02 4.97
C PHE A 52 -0.81 6.78 6.22
N GLY A 53 -1.35 7.03 7.39
CA GLY A 53 -0.68 6.85 8.68
C GLY A 53 -1.49 7.46 9.82
N PRO A 54 -0.96 7.46 11.05
CA PRO A 54 -1.67 7.99 12.20
C PRO A 54 -1.77 9.52 12.16
N GLY A 55 -2.95 10.04 12.51
CA GLY A 55 -3.24 11.47 12.66
C GLY A 55 -3.72 12.15 11.38
N ASP A 56 -4.31 13.35 11.57
CA ASP A 56 -4.97 14.09 10.50
C ASP A 56 -4.02 14.57 9.38
N SER A 57 -2.74 14.79 9.72
CA SER A 57 -1.72 15.20 8.74
C SER A 57 -1.41 14.14 7.68
N MET A 58 -1.77 12.87 7.94
CA MET A 58 -1.63 11.75 7.00
C MET A 58 -2.95 11.39 6.32
N THR A 59 -3.97 12.25 6.44
CA THR A 59 -5.27 12.07 5.80
C THR A 59 -5.31 12.85 4.49
N VAL A 60 -5.59 12.15 3.41
CA VAL A 60 -5.82 12.74 2.09
C VAL A 60 -7.33 12.73 1.81
N ARG A 61 -7.85 13.88 1.40
CA ARG A 61 -9.24 14.03 1.00
C ARG A 61 -9.32 14.29 -0.49
N GLY A 62 -10.32 13.70 -1.12
CA GLY A 62 -10.57 13.83 -2.54
C GLY A 62 -12.05 13.68 -2.86
N ARG A 63 -12.37 13.60 -4.14
CA ARG A 63 -13.73 13.43 -4.64
C ARG A 63 -13.81 12.38 -5.74
N VAL A 64 -14.95 11.73 -5.81
CA VAL A 64 -15.32 10.87 -6.94
C VAL A 64 -15.74 11.75 -8.11
N ARG A 65 -14.94 11.79 -9.17
CA ARG A 65 -15.23 12.57 -10.38
C ARG A 65 -16.05 11.80 -11.39
N ILE A 66 -15.80 10.49 -11.50
CA ILE A 66 -16.54 9.59 -12.37
C ILE A 66 -16.89 8.34 -11.56
N TRP A 67 -18.12 7.89 -11.67
CA TRP A 67 -18.63 6.67 -11.05
C TRP A 67 -19.43 5.88 -12.08
N ASP A 68 -18.75 4.98 -12.78
CA ASP A 68 -19.33 4.12 -13.84
C ASP A 68 -19.09 2.63 -13.55
N PRO A 69 -19.86 2.04 -12.62
CA PRO A 69 -19.70 0.65 -12.23
C PRO A 69 -20.14 -0.31 -13.36
N PRO A 70 -19.42 -1.44 -13.55
CA PRO A 70 -18.21 -1.84 -12.86
C PRO A 70 -16.93 -1.50 -13.64
N HIS A 71 -16.92 -0.47 -14.48
CA HIS A 71 -15.90 -0.24 -15.49
C HIS A 71 -14.89 0.84 -15.17
N ARG A 72 -15.35 1.97 -14.59
CA ARG A 72 -14.49 3.15 -14.44
C ARG A 72 -14.81 3.98 -13.21
N VAL A 73 -13.82 4.23 -12.38
CA VAL A 73 -13.90 5.24 -11.31
C VAL A 73 -12.71 6.19 -11.42
N VAL A 74 -12.95 7.49 -11.21
CA VAL A 74 -11.91 8.52 -11.14
C VAL A 74 -12.04 9.23 -9.81
N PHE A 75 -10.94 9.32 -9.10
CA PHE A 75 -10.79 10.11 -7.89
C PHE A 75 -9.82 11.26 -8.17
N ASP A 76 -10.14 12.45 -7.67
CA ASP A 76 -9.24 13.60 -7.74
C ASP A 76 -9.04 14.22 -6.35
N GLY A 77 -8.13 15.20 -6.24
CA GLY A 77 -7.83 15.88 -4.99
C GLY A 77 -8.90 16.85 -4.51
N GLY A 78 -10.09 16.90 -5.15
CA GLY A 78 -11.16 17.83 -4.81
C GLY A 78 -10.76 19.29 -5.07
N ASP A 79 -11.38 20.23 -4.34
CA ASP A 79 -11.15 21.67 -4.51
C ASP A 79 -9.77 22.12 -3.98
N GLU A 80 -9.16 21.35 -3.08
CA GLU A 80 -7.87 21.60 -2.46
C GLU A 80 -6.72 20.82 -3.13
N GLY A 81 -7.05 19.85 -4.00
CA GLY A 81 -6.09 18.98 -4.66
C GLY A 81 -5.42 19.66 -5.84
N VAL A 82 -4.11 19.55 -5.90
CA VAL A 82 -3.22 20.14 -6.92
C VAL A 82 -3.32 19.35 -8.24
N GLY A 83 -4.52 19.26 -8.82
CA GLY A 83 -4.71 18.69 -10.17
C GLY A 83 -4.41 17.20 -10.35
N MET A 84 -3.95 16.50 -9.29
CA MET A 84 -3.67 15.06 -9.35
C MET A 84 -4.95 14.26 -9.30
N ALA A 85 -5.05 13.27 -10.18
CA ALA A 85 -6.17 12.34 -10.23
C ALA A 85 -5.67 10.92 -10.46
N PHE A 86 -6.38 9.95 -9.89
CA PHE A 86 -6.16 8.55 -10.22
C PHE A 86 -7.44 7.88 -10.68
N GLU A 87 -7.31 7.13 -11.74
CA GLU A 87 -8.36 6.44 -12.45
C GLU A 87 -8.15 4.94 -12.41
N TRP A 88 -9.20 4.23 -12.09
CA TRP A 88 -9.26 2.78 -12.19
C TRP A 88 -10.15 2.38 -13.35
N LEU A 89 -9.60 1.59 -14.26
CA LEU A 89 -10.33 0.94 -15.33
C LEU A 89 -10.34 -0.57 -15.08
N VAL A 90 -11.51 -1.19 -15.20
CA VAL A 90 -11.69 -2.64 -15.00
C VAL A 90 -12.17 -3.24 -16.30
N GLU A 91 -11.39 -4.13 -16.88
CA GLU A 91 -11.68 -4.81 -18.12
C GLU A 91 -11.72 -6.32 -17.93
N ALA A 92 -12.84 -6.96 -18.26
CA ALA A 92 -12.96 -8.41 -18.26
C ALA A 92 -11.99 -9.06 -19.26
N ARG A 93 -11.41 -10.20 -18.88
CA ARG A 93 -10.60 -11.05 -19.74
C ARG A 93 -11.18 -12.47 -19.79
N HIS A 94 -10.70 -13.25 -20.76
CA HIS A 94 -11.06 -14.66 -20.83
C HIS A 94 -10.46 -15.43 -19.64
N GLY A 95 -11.17 -16.44 -19.16
CA GLY A 95 -10.65 -17.30 -18.09
C GLY A 95 -10.99 -16.85 -16.66
N GLY A 96 -11.89 -15.87 -16.48
CA GLY A 96 -12.33 -15.44 -15.14
C GLY A 96 -11.34 -14.50 -14.46
N THR A 97 -10.63 -13.70 -15.27
CA THR A 97 -9.73 -12.64 -14.79
C THR A 97 -10.20 -11.28 -15.31
N CYS A 98 -9.71 -10.22 -14.68
CA CYS A 98 -9.83 -8.85 -15.14
C CYS A 98 -8.45 -8.19 -15.19
N VAL A 99 -8.27 -7.27 -16.15
CA VAL A 99 -7.19 -6.30 -16.10
C VAL A 99 -7.69 -5.06 -15.34
N VAL A 100 -6.92 -4.68 -14.33
CA VAL A 100 -7.07 -3.41 -13.63
C VAL A 100 -5.98 -2.48 -14.13
N ARG A 101 -6.38 -1.35 -14.72
CA ARG A 101 -5.46 -0.30 -15.14
C ARG A 101 -5.60 0.89 -14.19
N LEU A 102 -4.46 1.34 -13.68
CA LEU A 102 -4.32 2.61 -12.99
C LEU A 102 -3.76 3.65 -13.94
N VAL A 103 -4.38 4.81 -13.97
CA VAL A 103 -3.82 6.03 -14.56
C VAL A 103 -3.76 7.11 -13.47
N HIS A 104 -2.55 7.45 -13.03
CA HIS A 104 -2.33 8.55 -12.08
C HIS A 104 -1.73 9.73 -12.84
N SER A 105 -2.50 10.79 -12.94
CA SER A 105 -2.21 11.97 -13.77
C SER A 105 -2.07 13.26 -12.92
N GLY A 106 -1.64 14.33 -13.56
CA GLY A 106 -1.52 15.65 -12.94
C GLY A 106 -0.10 15.99 -12.49
N PHE A 107 0.91 15.20 -12.89
CA PHE A 107 2.32 15.53 -12.63
C PHE A 107 2.81 16.59 -13.60
N GLY A 108 3.55 17.57 -13.08
CA GLY A 108 4.29 18.50 -13.92
C GLY A 108 5.44 17.83 -14.68
N SER A 109 5.91 18.48 -15.75
CA SER A 109 7.03 17.98 -16.59
C SER A 109 8.41 18.40 -16.08
N GLY A 110 8.49 19.28 -15.06
CA GLY A 110 9.75 19.79 -14.51
C GLY A 110 10.54 18.75 -13.72
N GLU A 111 11.86 18.97 -13.59
CA GLU A 111 12.76 18.08 -12.84
C GLU A 111 12.39 17.98 -11.35
N GLU A 112 11.75 19.03 -10.80
CA GLU A 112 11.25 19.07 -9.42
C GLU A 112 10.19 18.02 -9.11
N TRP A 113 9.56 17.43 -10.14
CA TRP A 113 8.57 16.36 -10.00
C TRP A 113 9.17 14.96 -10.07
N ASN A 114 10.44 14.81 -10.44
CA ASN A 114 11.02 13.48 -10.70
C ASN A 114 10.97 12.58 -9.47
N ASP A 115 11.43 13.06 -8.32
CA ASP A 115 11.48 12.27 -7.09
C ASP A 115 10.07 11.84 -6.65
N GLN A 116 9.10 12.74 -6.76
CA GLN A 116 7.70 12.45 -6.43
C GLN A 116 7.10 11.44 -7.42
N PHE A 117 7.35 11.60 -8.71
CA PHE A 117 6.89 10.70 -9.75
C PHE A 117 7.45 9.28 -9.55
N ASP A 118 8.76 9.17 -9.35
CA ASP A 118 9.44 7.88 -9.16
C ASP A 118 8.99 7.19 -7.87
N GLY A 119 8.81 7.95 -6.78
CA GLY A 119 8.31 7.44 -5.51
C GLY A 119 6.87 6.92 -5.63
N LEU A 120 6.00 7.65 -6.32
CA LEU A 120 4.61 7.21 -6.54
C LEU A 120 4.51 6.02 -7.51
N ASP A 121 5.33 5.97 -8.58
CA ASP A 121 5.38 4.79 -9.46
C ASP A 121 5.79 3.54 -8.69
N ALA A 122 6.85 3.63 -7.89
CA ALA A 122 7.30 2.52 -7.05
C ALA A 122 6.25 2.09 -6.01
N GLY A 123 5.56 3.04 -5.39
CA GLY A 123 4.46 2.80 -4.46
C GLY A 123 3.29 2.08 -5.14
N TRP A 124 2.84 2.56 -6.30
CA TRP A 124 1.74 1.94 -7.04
C TRP A 124 2.06 0.52 -7.50
N ARG A 125 3.30 0.25 -7.94
CA ARG A 125 3.72 -1.14 -8.28
C ARG A 125 3.64 -2.08 -7.09
N MET A 126 3.97 -1.60 -5.89
CA MET A 126 3.83 -2.37 -4.66
C MET A 126 2.35 -2.65 -4.34
N PHE A 127 1.51 -1.62 -4.38
CA PHE A 127 0.10 -1.76 -4.05
C PHE A 127 -0.66 -2.60 -5.08
N LEU A 128 -0.37 -2.48 -6.38
CA LEU A 128 -0.97 -3.34 -7.41
C LEU A 128 -0.54 -4.80 -7.24
N HIS A 129 0.71 -5.05 -6.83
CA HIS A 129 1.13 -6.39 -6.47
C HIS A 129 0.31 -6.91 -5.27
N ASN A 130 0.09 -6.09 -4.24
CA ASN A 130 -0.74 -6.45 -3.09
C ASN A 130 -2.22 -6.67 -3.47
N LEU A 131 -2.78 -5.89 -4.39
CA LEU A 131 -4.11 -6.17 -4.98
C LEU A 131 -4.15 -7.57 -5.62
N GLY A 132 -3.10 -7.93 -6.36
CA GLY A 132 -2.95 -9.28 -6.92
C GLY A 132 -2.97 -10.38 -5.86
N LEU A 133 -2.25 -10.18 -4.74
CA LEU A 133 -2.24 -11.12 -3.61
C LEU A 133 -3.61 -11.18 -2.92
N HIS A 134 -4.24 -10.02 -2.66
CA HIS A 134 -5.58 -9.93 -2.11
C HIS A 134 -6.58 -10.76 -2.94
N ARG A 135 -6.60 -10.54 -4.26
CA ARG A 135 -7.55 -11.23 -5.14
C ARG A 135 -7.28 -12.72 -5.28
N ARG A 136 -6.01 -13.14 -5.20
CA ARG A 136 -5.60 -14.54 -5.32
C ARG A 136 -5.85 -15.36 -4.06
N TYR A 137 -5.53 -14.80 -2.88
CA TYR A 137 -5.50 -15.56 -1.63
C TYR A 137 -6.64 -15.23 -0.67
N PHE A 138 -7.28 -14.07 -0.83
CA PHE A 138 -8.34 -13.57 0.06
C PHE A 138 -9.59 -13.10 -0.68
N PRO A 139 -10.06 -13.83 -1.71
CA PRO A 139 -11.22 -13.40 -2.51
C PRO A 139 -12.46 -13.24 -1.63
N GLY A 140 -13.19 -12.13 -1.80
CA GLY A 140 -14.43 -11.84 -1.06
C GLY A 140 -14.23 -11.47 0.42
N GLN A 141 -12.99 -11.39 0.91
CA GLN A 141 -12.71 -10.95 2.28
C GLN A 141 -12.39 -9.44 2.29
N VAL A 142 -12.84 -8.77 3.33
CA VAL A 142 -12.41 -7.40 3.65
C VAL A 142 -11.21 -7.46 4.56
N GLY A 143 -10.11 -6.83 4.15
CA GLY A 143 -8.89 -6.72 4.93
C GLY A 143 -8.88 -5.50 5.84
N VAL A 144 -8.07 -5.57 6.88
CA VAL A 144 -7.81 -4.45 7.80
C VAL A 144 -6.35 -4.04 7.65
N ALA A 145 -6.13 -2.82 7.15
CA ALA A 145 -4.78 -2.27 7.01
C ALA A 145 -4.27 -1.76 8.36
N VAL A 146 -3.01 -2.10 8.67
CA VAL A 146 -2.28 -1.65 9.86
C VAL A 146 -0.94 -1.10 9.38
N GLN A 147 -0.65 0.18 9.67
CA GLN A 147 0.40 0.93 9.00
C GLN A 147 1.36 1.60 10.00
N PRO A 148 2.16 0.85 10.77
CA PRO A 148 3.21 1.43 11.57
C PRO A 148 4.31 2.02 10.69
N LEU A 149 4.76 3.22 11.07
CA LEU A 149 5.75 4.02 10.35
C LEU A 149 6.85 4.49 11.29
N GLY A 150 8.07 4.50 10.80
CA GLY A 150 9.22 5.08 11.48
C GLY A 150 9.99 6.00 10.54
N MET A 151 10.82 6.87 11.11
CA MET A 151 11.75 7.72 10.38
C MET A 151 13.14 7.57 10.97
N ALA A 152 14.17 7.56 10.13
CA ALA A 152 15.55 7.50 10.57
C ALA A 152 16.42 8.50 9.81
N ALA A 153 17.31 9.18 10.52
CA ALA A 153 18.28 10.12 9.96
C ALA A 153 19.59 9.40 9.57
N VAL A 154 19.49 8.26 8.87
CA VAL A 154 20.61 7.43 8.41
C VAL A 154 20.47 7.09 6.94
N GLY A 155 21.49 6.46 6.35
CA GLY A 155 21.43 5.97 4.98
C GLY A 155 20.41 4.85 4.81
N LEU A 156 19.85 4.70 3.61
CA LEU A 156 18.78 3.72 3.33
C LEU A 156 19.24 2.27 3.58
N ASP A 157 20.47 1.93 3.18
CA ASP A 157 21.01 0.57 3.38
C ASP A 157 21.33 0.29 4.84
N GLU A 158 21.75 1.30 5.61
CA GLU A 158 21.95 1.20 7.05
C GLU A 158 20.63 0.97 7.78
N ALA A 159 19.59 1.76 7.44
CA ALA A 159 18.24 1.58 7.98
C ALA A 159 17.68 0.19 7.66
N TRP A 160 17.88 -0.30 6.42
CA TRP A 160 17.46 -1.63 6.00
C TRP A 160 18.17 -2.75 6.78
N GLY A 161 19.50 -2.64 6.92
CA GLY A 161 20.29 -3.58 7.72
C GLY A 161 19.89 -3.62 9.18
N THR A 162 19.63 -2.44 9.77
CA THR A 162 19.14 -2.31 11.15
C THR A 162 17.76 -2.95 11.31
N LEU A 163 16.81 -2.65 10.42
CA LEU A 163 15.45 -3.19 10.46
C LEU A 163 15.44 -4.72 10.32
N THR A 164 16.09 -5.25 9.29
CA THR A 164 16.13 -6.70 9.04
C THR A 164 16.92 -7.46 10.09
N GLY A 165 18.01 -6.86 10.60
CA GLY A 165 18.80 -7.41 11.71
C GLY A 165 17.99 -7.51 12.99
N ALA A 166 17.25 -6.46 13.37
CA ALA A 166 16.37 -6.44 14.53
C ALA A 166 15.19 -7.41 14.39
N LEU A 167 14.66 -7.57 13.18
CA LEU A 167 13.64 -8.58 12.87
C LEU A 167 14.19 -10.02 12.85
N GLY A 168 15.52 -10.19 12.72
CA GLY A 168 16.13 -11.51 12.55
C GLY A 168 15.78 -12.18 11.23
N ILE A 169 15.44 -11.41 10.19
CA ILE A 169 15.13 -11.92 8.85
C ILE A 169 16.27 -11.63 7.87
N PRO A 170 16.45 -12.45 6.80
CA PRO A 170 17.44 -12.14 5.77
C PRO A 170 17.16 -10.78 5.10
N ALA A 171 18.22 -9.98 4.87
CA ALA A 171 18.08 -8.69 4.19
C ALA A 171 17.78 -8.83 2.68
N ALA A 172 18.06 -9.99 2.10
CA ALA A 172 17.81 -10.28 0.68
C ALA A 172 17.36 -11.75 0.49
N PRO A 173 16.18 -12.12 1.00
CA PRO A 173 15.62 -13.45 0.75
C PRO A 173 15.17 -13.56 -0.71
N SER A 174 15.00 -14.80 -1.18
CA SER A 174 14.42 -15.09 -2.50
C SER A 174 12.88 -15.19 -2.42
N GLU A 175 12.22 -14.92 -3.55
CA GLU A 175 10.79 -15.22 -3.67
C GLU A 175 10.54 -16.72 -3.45
N GLY A 176 9.51 -17.04 -2.66
CA GLY A 176 9.19 -18.40 -2.21
C GLY A 176 9.83 -18.80 -0.87
N ASP A 177 10.83 -18.07 -0.38
CA ASP A 177 11.44 -18.37 0.92
C ASP A 177 10.44 -18.17 2.05
N GLN A 178 10.59 -19.01 3.10
CA GLN A 178 9.88 -18.83 4.35
C GLN A 178 10.69 -17.91 5.27
N VAL A 179 10.06 -16.90 5.81
CA VAL A 179 10.67 -15.99 6.79
C VAL A 179 9.85 -15.98 8.06
N ALA A 180 10.55 -15.88 9.18
CA ALA A 180 9.93 -15.70 10.49
C ALA A 180 10.79 -14.72 11.29
N ALA A 181 10.15 -13.70 11.85
CA ALA A 181 10.82 -12.76 12.73
C ALA A 181 11.25 -13.44 14.04
N GLY A 182 12.38 -12.97 14.56
CA GLY A 182 12.91 -13.42 15.84
C GLY A 182 12.07 -12.96 17.04
N PRO A 183 12.46 -13.39 18.25
CA PRO A 183 11.72 -13.11 19.48
C PRO A 183 11.72 -11.62 19.89
N ASP A 184 12.61 -10.81 19.32
CA ASP A 184 12.71 -9.38 19.60
C ASP A 184 11.72 -8.53 18.79
N ALA A 185 11.02 -9.12 17.83
CA ALA A 185 9.92 -8.47 17.11
C ALA A 185 8.72 -8.26 18.04
N PRO A 186 7.96 -7.16 17.89
CA PRO A 186 6.85 -6.82 18.81
C PRO A 186 5.71 -7.84 18.77
N THR A 187 5.58 -8.56 17.66
CA THR A 187 4.66 -9.69 17.50
C THR A 187 5.28 -10.71 16.55
N ALA A 188 4.76 -11.93 16.54
CA ALA A 188 5.12 -12.90 15.52
C ALA A 188 4.84 -12.31 14.12
N LEU A 189 5.81 -12.45 13.24
CA LEU A 189 5.67 -12.13 11.81
C LEU A 189 6.29 -13.29 11.04
N ALA A 190 5.46 -14.10 10.41
CA ALA A 190 5.94 -15.24 9.64
C ALA A 190 5.11 -15.43 8.36
N GLY A 191 5.79 -15.81 7.28
CA GLY A 191 5.14 -15.97 5.99
C GLY A 191 6.09 -16.36 4.87
N THR A 192 5.55 -16.35 3.66
CA THR A 192 6.26 -16.62 2.41
C THR A 192 6.60 -15.29 1.73
N VAL A 193 7.82 -15.16 1.23
CA VAL A 193 8.24 -14.02 0.40
C VAL A 193 7.55 -14.13 -0.96
N GLU A 194 6.64 -13.21 -1.24
CA GLU A 194 5.92 -13.12 -2.52
C GLU A 194 6.67 -12.20 -3.50
N ARG A 195 7.43 -11.23 -2.98
CA ARG A 195 8.32 -10.37 -3.77
C ARG A 195 9.45 -9.83 -2.91
N ALA A 196 10.66 -9.82 -3.49
CA ALA A 196 11.84 -9.20 -2.90
C ALA A 196 12.48 -8.24 -3.91
N VAL A 197 12.63 -6.97 -3.52
CA VAL A 197 13.37 -5.95 -4.26
C VAL A 197 14.29 -5.21 -3.28
N PRO A 198 15.28 -4.43 -3.72
CA PRO A 198 16.16 -3.73 -2.80
C PRO A 198 15.37 -2.95 -1.73
N ARG A 199 15.66 -3.24 -0.46
CA ARG A 199 15.08 -2.62 0.74
C ARG A 199 13.55 -2.73 0.86
N LYS A 200 12.94 -3.73 0.19
CA LYS A 200 11.50 -3.97 0.30
C LYS A 200 11.18 -5.46 0.12
N LEU A 201 10.40 -5.99 1.06
CA LEU A 201 9.84 -7.34 1.01
C LEU A 201 8.32 -7.25 1.05
N THR A 202 7.66 -8.01 0.17
CA THR A 202 6.22 -8.29 0.28
C THR A 202 6.04 -9.74 0.68
N LEU A 203 5.28 -9.95 1.74
CA LEU A 203 5.06 -11.26 2.35
C LEU A 203 3.58 -11.63 2.28
N ARG A 204 3.31 -12.89 2.03
CA ARG A 204 2.02 -13.49 2.38
C ARG A 204 2.20 -14.16 3.74
N ILE A 205 1.55 -13.61 4.75
CA ILE A 205 1.75 -13.98 6.15
C ILE A 205 0.68 -14.93 6.66
N HIS A 206 1.06 -15.75 7.65
CA HIS A 206 0.16 -16.56 8.47
C HIS A 206 0.24 -16.17 9.96
N GLU A 207 1.28 -15.44 10.35
CA GLU A 207 1.42 -14.79 11.65
C GLU A 207 1.66 -13.27 11.46
N PRO A 208 0.98 -12.43 12.24
CA PRO A 208 0.09 -12.65 13.39
C PRO A 208 -1.32 -13.13 13.00
N GLY A 209 -1.54 -13.51 11.79
CA GLY A 209 -2.76 -14.08 11.22
C GLY A 209 -2.74 -14.03 9.70
N PRO A 210 -3.74 -14.62 9.01
CA PRO A 210 -3.75 -14.65 7.56
C PRO A 210 -3.73 -13.22 7.01
N GLY A 211 -2.83 -12.95 6.05
CA GLY A 211 -2.68 -11.61 5.51
C GLY A 211 -1.56 -11.44 4.52
N THR A 212 -1.29 -10.18 4.21
CA THR A 212 -0.08 -9.75 3.53
C THR A 212 0.66 -8.72 4.39
N ALA A 213 1.97 -8.60 4.21
CA ALA A 213 2.76 -7.56 4.85
C ALA A 213 3.80 -6.99 3.88
N VAL A 214 4.15 -5.73 4.07
CA VAL A 214 5.27 -5.07 3.40
C VAL A 214 6.23 -4.57 4.45
N VAL A 215 7.49 -4.98 4.36
CA VAL A 215 8.60 -4.46 5.15
C VAL A 215 9.45 -3.64 4.18
N ALA A 216 9.59 -2.34 4.42
CA ALA A 216 10.28 -1.46 3.47
C ALA A 216 11.07 -0.34 4.14
N VAL A 217 12.12 0.10 3.45
CA VAL A 217 12.85 1.34 3.73
C VAL A 217 12.92 2.14 2.42
N GLU A 218 12.36 3.35 2.45
CA GLU A 218 12.24 4.23 1.30
C GLU A 218 12.67 5.66 1.66
N GLY A 219 12.73 6.55 0.68
CA GLY A 219 13.12 7.95 0.89
C GLY A 219 14.50 8.26 0.32
N THR A 220 15.23 9.17 0.98
CA THR A 220 16.58 9.58 0.60
C THR A 220 17.57 9.33 1.74
N ASP A 221 18.88 9.29 1.42
CA ASP A 221 19.91 9.17 2.45
C ASP A 221 19.80 10.32 3.47
N GLY A 222 19.77 9.96 4.74
CA GLY A 222 19.54 10.88 5.86
C GLY A 222 18.07 11.16 6.18
N GLN A 223 17.12 10.64 5.36
CA GLN A 223 15.68 10.73 5.59
C GLN A 223 14.99 9.41 5.16
N ALA A 224 15.35 8.33 5.84
CA ALA A 224 14.77 7.02 5.61
C ALA A 224 13.40 6.90 6.26
N ALA A 225 12.37 6.61 5.47
CA ALA A 225 11.05 6.19 5.94
C ALA A 225 11.02 4.67 6.06
N ILE A 226 10.64 4.18 7.22
CA ILE A 226 10.56 2.75 7.53
C ILE A 226 9.11 2.36 7.68
N SER A 227 8.65 1.35 6.96
CA SER A 227 7.28 0.84 7.02
C SER A 227 7.26 -0.68 7.25
N VAL A 228 6.36 -1.11 8.15
CA VAL A 228 6.00 -2.51 8.33
C VAL A 228 4.48 -2.59 8.27
N TRP A 229 3.94 -2.60 7.09
CA TRP A 229 2.50 -2.53 6.86
C TRP A 229 1.91 -3.92 6.77
N PHE A 230 0.69 -4.07 7.29
CA PHE A 230 -0.07 -5.30 7.26
C PHE A 230 -1.44 -5.07 6.65
N TRP A 231 -1.94 -6.07 5.96
CA TRP A 231 -3.35 -6.23 5.59
C TRP A 231 -3.80 -7.58 6.15
N LEU A 232 -4.56 -7.51 7.25
CA LEU A 232 -5.03 -8.69 7.95
C LEU A 232 -6.42 -9.10 7.48
N TYR A 233 -6.64 -10.40 7.35
CA TYR A 233 -7.94 -10.97 7.00
C TYR A 233 -8.41 -11.90 8.12
N GLY A 234 -9.70 -12.28 8.05
CA GLY A 234 -10.36 -13.11 9.05
C GLY A 234 -11.20 -12.30 10.03
N ALA A 235 -12.04 -13.02 10.77
CA ALA A 235 -13.08 -12.42 11.60
C ALA A 235 -12.55 -11.57 12.77
N ASP A 236 -11.34 -11.85 13.23
CA ASP A 236 -10.68 -11.18 14.36
C ASP A 236 -9.64 -10.13 13.93
N ALA A 237 -9.53 -9.83 12.63
CA ALA A 237 -8.56 -8.88 12.10
C ALA A 237 -8.72 -7.48 12.71
N SER A 238 -9.96 -6.99 12.81
CA SER A 238 -10.27 -5.67 13.39
C SER A 238 -9.94 -5.61 14.89
N ASP A 239 -10.11 -6.69 15.62
CA ASP A 239 -9.83 -6.74 17.06
C ASP A 239 -8.32 -6.74 17.33
N ARG A 240 -7.53 -7.35 16.44
CA ARG A 240 -6.06 -7.43 16.55
C ARG A 240 -5.35 -6.15 16.10
N ALA A 241 -5.91 -5.44 15.14
CA ALA A 241 -5.26 -4.31 14.48
C ALA A 241 -4.76 -3.20 15.43
N PRO A 242 -5.53 -2.73 16.45
CA PRO A 242 -5.07 -1.67 17.35
C PRO A 242 -3.82 -2.05 18.15
N ALA A 243 -3.79 -3.25 18.75
CA ALA A 243 -2.66 -3.73 19.53
C ALA A 243 -1.43 -3.97 18.64
N LEU A 244 -1.64 -4.46 17.41
CA LEU A 244 -0.58 -4.64 16.43
C LEU A 244 0.04 -3.28 16.05
N LEU A 245 -0.78 -2.29 15.73
CA LEU A 245 -0.32 -0.94 15.40
C LEU A 245 0.50 -0.34 16.55
N GLU A 246 -0.03 -0.37 17.77
CA GLU A 246 0.65 0.21 18.94
C GLU A 246 1.99 -0.47 19.21
N GLY A 247 2.04 -1.80 19.17
CA GLY A 247 3.26 -2.58 19.42
C GLY A 247 4.34 -2.28 18.39
N TRP A 248 4.02 -2.33 17.10
CA TRP A 248 4.96 -2.06 16.03
C TRP A 248 5.38 -0.58 15.96
N GLN A 249 4.47 0.35 16.22
CA GLN A 249 4.79 1.78 16.22
C GLN A 249 5.79 2.13 17.33
N ARG A 250 5.59 1.57 18.53
CA ARG A 250 6.54 1.74 19.66
C ARG A 250 7.89 1.11 19.34
N TRP A 251 7.89 -0.11 18.82
CA TRP A 251 9.12 -0.82 18.49
C TRP A 251 9.94 -0.08 17.41
N LEU A 252 9.29 0.46 16.37
CA LEU A 252 9.97 1.28 15.37
C LEU A 252 10.54 2.57 15.96
N ALA A 253 9.83 3.22 16.87
CA ALA A 253 10.32 4.43 17.55
C ALA A 253 11.54 4.14 18.45
N ASP A 254 11.54 2.98 19.11
CA ASP A 254 12.68 2.55 19.93
C ASP A 254 13.90 2.14 19.06
N LEU A 255 13.64 1.51 17.92
CA LEU A 255 14.70 1.07 17.00
C LEU A 255 15.32 2.25 16.22
N PHE A 256 14.53 3.25 15.89
CA PHE A 256 14.90 4.44 15.13
C PHE A 256 14.51 5.71 15.91
N PRO A 257 15.22 6.02 17.00
CA PRO A 257 14.93 7.22 17.78
C PRO A 257 15.21 8.48 16.95
N VAL A 258 14.26 9.40 16.96
CA VAL A 258 14.44 10.72 16.33
C VAL A 258 15.48 11.48 17.17
N PRO A 259 16.56 12.00 16.58
CA PRO A 259 17.49 12.87 17.31
C PRO A 259 16.75 14.12 17.83
N ASP A 260 17.07 14.50 19.08
CA ASP A 260 16.57 15.72 19.72
C ASP A 260 16.98 17.01 18.96
#